data_f3facdd2d089813d38aa39391a3b2b68
#
_entry.id   f3facdd2d089813d38aa39391a3b2b68
#
_cell.length_a   1.000
_cell.length_b   1.000
_cell.length_c   1.000
_cell.angle_alpha   90.00
_cell.angle_beta   90.00
_cell.angle_gamma   90.00
#
_symmetry.space_group_name_H-M   'P 1'
#
loop_
_entity.id
_entity.type
_entity.pdbx_description
1 polymer ?
#
loop_
_entity_poly.entity_id
_entity_poly.type
_entity_poly.pdbx_seq_one_letter_code
_entity_poly.pdbx_strand_id
1 'polypeptide(L)'
;MNICLFLPEEIGMPLALKDDRAEHILKILHKKTGDTFTAGIVGGASGTAKITGITDEGIFFDFTASGDGKPLYPLKMIVGFPRPIQLKRLLRDVAALGVCEVHLTGTELGEKSYMQSTLLEKGNAYKMLFDGTVQAGGTKIPGIFLHKTLSQCVSAVCGSRQENQADFSAPAAGKILLALDNVRPSQSLGDALGRFHGNLLSRGVVAAIGSERGWTDKERDFLAQSGFALCSMGCRIMRTETAATVAGAIILNEMGVMGNDERQN
;
A
#
# COMPACT_ATOMS: atom_id res chain seq x y z
N MET A 1 -7.70 12.31 9.69
CA MET A 1 -7.97 10.86 9.98
C MET A 1 -9.39 10.56 9.57
N ASN A 2 -9.61 9.60 8.66
CA ASN A 2 -10.96 9.28 8.16
C ASN A 2 -11.57 8.06 8.86
N ILE A 3 -10.73 7.26 9.54
CA ILE A 3 -11.13 6.15 10.38
C ILE A 3 -10.22 6.07 11.61
N CYS A 4 -10.77 5.73 12.76
CA CYS A 4 -10.01 5.46 13.97
C CYS A 4 -9.76 3.96 14.08
N LEU A 5 -8.50 3.51 13.95
CA LEU A 5 -8.15 2.09 13.99
C LEU A 5 -7.73 1.68 15.40
N PHE A 6 -8.23 0.53 15.80
CA PHE A 6 -7.96 -0.12 17.09
C PHE A 6 -7.33 -1.49 16.85
N LEU A 7 -6.45 -1.90 17.76
CA LEU A 7 -6.06 -3.30 17.84
C LEU A 7 -7.24 -4.12 18.42
N PRO A 8 -7.36 -5.41 18.12
CA PRO A 8 -8.46 -6.24 18.63
C PRO A 8 -8.60 -6.16 20.15
N GLU A 9 -7.49 -6.11 20.89
CA GLU A 9 -7.44 -6.02 22.35
C GLU A 9 -7.84 -4.65 22.93
N GLU A 10 -7.87 -3.60 22.12
CA GLU A 10 -8.31 -2.27 22.54
C GLU A 10 -9.85 -2.11 22.52
N ILE A 11 -10.55 -3.01 21.83
CA ILE A 11 -12.01 -2.97 21.76
C ILE A 11 -12.61 -3.33 23.13
N GLY A 12 -13.46 -2.44 23.63
CA GLY A 12 -14.04 -2.55 24.97
C GLY A 12 -13.20 -1.92 26.09
N MET A 13 -12.03 -1.38 25.76
CA MET A 13 -11.21 -0.60 26.70
C MET A 13 -11.37 0.90 26.44
N PRO A 14 -11.24 1.76 27.48
CA PRO A 14 -11.29 3.20 27.27
C PRO A 14 -10.05 3.67 26.49
N LEU A 15 -10.28 4.55 25.51
CA LEU A 15 -9.19 5.20 24.76
C LEU A 15 -8.62 6.34 25.61
N ALA A 16 -7.36 6.22 26.00
CA ALA A 16 -6.71 7.20 26.87
C ALA A 16 -6.72 8.61 26.26
N LEU A 17 -6.97 9.66 27.09
CA LEU A 17 -7.04 11.05 26.61
C LEU A 17 -5.74 11.58 25.98
N LYS A 18 -4.59 10.97 26.33
CA LYS A 18 -3.26 11.32 25.77
C LYS A 18 -2.97 10.62 24.42
N ASP A 19 -3.86 9.74 23.95
CA ASP A 19 -3.72 9.08 22.68
C ASP A 19 -4.05 10.07 21.55
N ASP A 20 -3.24 10.07 20.47
CA ASP A 20 -3.44 10.95 19.30
C ASP A 20 -4.85 10.78 18.70
N ARG A 21 -5.43 9.58 18.78
CA ARG A 21 -6.79 9.28 18.32
C ARG A 21 -7.83 10.00 19.17
N ALA A 22 -7.65 10.02 20.49
CA ALA A 22 -8.54 10.72 21.42
C ALA A 22 -8.46 12.23 21.20
N GLU A 23 -7.26 12.77 21.03
CA GLU A 23 -7.07 14.18 20.70
C GLU A 23 -7.79 14.56 19.40
N HIS A 24 -7.67 13.73 18.35
CA HIS A 24 -8.37 13.94 17.10
C HIS A 24 -9.90 13.92 17.25
N ILE A 25 -10.44 12.93 17.97
CA ILE A 25 -11.88 12.80 18.21
C ILE A 25 -12.42 14.03 18.97
N LEU A 26 -11.74 14.46 20.02
CA LEU A 26 -12.22 15.54 20.89
C LEU A 26 -11.93 16.94 20.34
N LYS A 27 -10.69 17.19 19.85
CA LYS A 27 -10.25 18.54 19.46
C LYS A 27 -10.46 18.86 17.99
N ILE A 28 -10.41 17.86 17.10
CA ILE A 28 -10.57 18.09 15.65
C ILE A 28 -11.99 17.80 15.21
N LEU A 29 -12.55 16.66 15.61
CA LEU A 29 -13.91 16.28 15.25
C LEU A 29 -14.96 16.85 16.21
N HIS A 30 -14.55 17.44 17.34
CA HIS A 30 -15.40 18.03 18.37
C HIS A 30 -16.53 17.12 18.87
N LYS A 31 -16.24 15.80 18.93
CA LYS A 31 -17.22 14.79 19.36
C LYS A 31 -17.44 14.81 20.87
N LYS A 32 -18.67 14.46 21.30
CA LYS A 32 -19.13 14.44 22.67
C LYS A 32 -19.77 13.08 22.98
N THR A 33 -20.09 12.84 24.25
CA THR A 33 -20.88 11.67 24.66
C THR A 33 -22.18 11.61 23.87
N GLY A 34 -22.49 10.44 23.31
CA GLY A 34 -23.62 10.18 22.42
C GLY A 34 -23.31 10.29 20.93
N ASP A 35 -22.23 10.98 20.56
CA ASP A 35 -21.80 11.10 19.16
C ASP A 35 -21.14 9.81 18.65
N THR A 36 -21.05 9.70 17.32
CA THR A 36 -20.40 8.59 16.64
C THR A 36 -19.21 9.04 15.83
N PHE A 37 -18.26 8.12 15.62
CA PHE A 37 -17.13 8.29 14.70
C PHE A 37 -16.86 6.98 13.95
N THR A 38 -16.25 7.09 12.78
CA THR A 38 -15.84 5.92 11.98
C THR A 38 -14.68 5.21 12.66
N ALA A 39 -14.84 3.92 12.91
CA ALA A 39 -13.87 3.08 13.60
C ALA A 39 -13.63 1.77 12.84
N GLY A 40 -12.53 1.09 13.14
CA GLY A 40 -12.23 -0.23 12.61
C GLY A 40 -11.19 -0.96 13.42
N ILE A 41 -11.10 -2.26 13.19
CA ILE A 41 -10.09 -3.14 13.78
C ILE A 41 -8.98 -3.33 12.76
N VAL A 42 -7.72 -3.17 13.16
CA VAL A 42 -6.57 -3.38 12.29
C VAL A 42 -6.63 -4.78 11.67
N GLY A 43 -6.60 -4.86 10.35
CA GLY A 43 -6.72 -6.10 9.58
C GLY A 43 -8.11 -6.72 9.52
N GLY A 44 -9.10 -6.13 10.20
CA GLY A 44 -10.44 -6.68 10.37
C GLY A 44 -11.57 -5.75 9.96
N ALA A 45 -12.67 -5.82 10.71
CA ALA A 45 -13.90 -5.11 10.44
C ALA A 45 -13.75 -3.58 10.45
N SER A 46 -14.57 -2.91 9.66
CA SER A 46 -14.87 -1.48 9.74
C SER A 46 -16.29 -1.26 10.23
N GLY A 47 -16.54 -0.08 10.81
CA GLY A 47 -17.85 0.23 11.36
C GLY A 47 -17.90 1.59 12.04
N THR A 48 -18.77 1.70 13.03
CA THR A 48 -19.03 2.92 13.77
C THR A 48 -18.81 2.68 15.26
N ALA A 49 -18.11 3.61 15.90
CA ALA A 49 -17.99 3.66 17.36
C ALA A 49 -18.89 4.78 17.90
N LYS A 50 -19.71 4.46 18.92
CA LYS A 50 -20.56 5.42 19.65
C LYS A 50 -19.91 5.73 21.01
N ILE A 51 -19.67 7.01 21.29
CA ILE A 51 -19.11 7.46 22.57
C ILE A 51 -20.17 7.29 23.66
N THR A 52 -19.89 6.44 24.65
CA THR A 52 -20.79 6.18 25.79
C THR A 52 -20.43 7.04 27.00
N GLY A 53 -19.17 7.51 27.11
CA GLY A 53 -18.72 8.37 28.20
C GLY A 53 -17.35 8.96 27.92
N ILE A 54 -17.06 10.10 28.54
CA ILE A 54 -15.76 10.76 28.55
C ILE A 54 -15.43 11.08 30.01
N THR A 55 -14.37 10.49 30.54
CA THR A 55 -13.92 10.67 31.92
C THR A 55 -12.41 10.94 31.96
N ASP A 56 -11.84 11.13 33.13
CA ASP A 56 -10.36 11.26 33.29
C ASP A 56 -9.60 9.98 32.89
N GLU A 57 -10.27 8.83 32.86
CA GLU A 57 -9.70 7.55 32.43
C GLU A 57 -9.60 7.46 30.92
N GLY A 58 -10.47 8.16 30.16
CA GLY A 58 -10.48 8.12 28.70
C GLY A 58 -11.85 8.28 28.07
N ILE A 59 -11.91 7.97 26.77
CA ILE A 59 -13.14 7.90 25.99
C ILE A 59 -13.64 6.45 25.98
N PHE A 60 -14.81 6.23 26.56
CA PHE A 60 -15.55 4.97 26.49
C PHE A 60 -16.41 4.95 25.23
N PHE A 61 -16.42 3.84 24.52
CA PHE A 61 -17.19 3.69 23.28
C PHE A 61 -17.62 2.26 23.03
N ASP A 62 -18.75 2.12 22.34
CA ASP A 62 -19.25 0.85 21.82
C ASP A 62 -18.97 0.78 20.32
N PHE A 63 -18.25 -0.25 19.87
CA PHE A 63 -17.97 -0.48 18.46
C PHE A 63 -19.00 -1.43 17.84
N THR A 64 -19.59 -1.02 16.72
CA THR A 64 -20.50 -1.82 15.89
C THR A 64 -19.90 -1.99 14.51
N ALA A 65 -19.55 -3.23 14.15
CA ALA A 65 -19.04 -3.55 12.83
C ALA A 65 -20.13 -3.43 11.76
N SER A 66 -19.80 -2.87 10.60
CA SER A 66 -20.67 -2.79 9.42
C SER A 66 -20.19 -3.62 8.23
N GLY A 67 -18.95 -4.13 8.27
CA GLY A 67 -18.37 -4.99 7.23
C GLY A 67 -16.90 -5.29 7.47
N ASP A 68 -16.30 -6.07 6.58
CA ASP A 68 -14.90 -6.54 6.69
C ASP A 68 -13.83 -5.48 6.39
N GLY A 69 -14.22 -4.23 6.19
CA GLY A 69 -13.31 -3.19 5.75
C GLY A 69 -12.88 -3.33 4.27
N LYS A 70 -12.25 -2.26 3.76
CA LYS A 70 -11.81 -2.23 2.36
C LYS A 70 -10.71 -3.26 2.11
N PRO A 71 -10.80 -4.05 1.01
CA PRO A 71 -9.75 -5.01 0.67
C PRO A 71 -8.48 -4.30 0.22
N LEU A 72 -7.33 -4.98 0.35
CA LEU A 72 -6.14 -4.65 -0.42
C LEU A 72 -6.26 -5.31 -1.80
N TYR A 73 -5.78 -4.61 -2.83
CA TYR A 73 -5.81 -5.11 -4.20
C TYR A 73 -4.57 -5.96 -4.50
N PRO A 74 -4.64 -6.95 -5.41
CA PRO A 74 -3.53 -7.85 -5.75
C PRO A 74 -2.46 -7.14 -6.60
N LEU A 75 -2.00 -6.00 -6.12
CA LEU A 75 -0.92 -5.20 -6.68
C LEU A 75 0.27 -5.20 -5.72
N LYS A 76 1.40 -5.74 -6.18
CA LYS A 76 2.68 -5.68 -5.47
C LYS A 76 3.59 -4.66 -6.15
N MET A 77 4.28 -3.85 -5.38
CA MET A 77 5.23 -2.87 -5.90
C MET A 77 6.66 -3.19 -5.47
N ILE A 78 7.54 -3.37 -6.44
CA ILE A 78 8.99 -3.38 -6.23
C ILE A 78 9.48 -1.96 -6.44
N VAL A 79 10.16 -1.38 -5.46
CA VAL A 79 10.63 0.01 -5.55
C VAL A 79 12.10 0.09 -5.15
N GLY A 80 12.94 0.62 -6.05
CA GLY A 80 14.31 1.00 -5.70
C GLY A 80 14.29 2.04 -4.58
N PHE A 81 15.13 1.87 -3.54
CA PHE A 81 15.12 2.74 -2.37
C PHE A 81 15.20 4.23 -2.75
N PRO A 82 14.14 5.02 -2.52
CA PRO A 82 14.18 6.47 -2.70
C PRO A 82 14.75 7.15 -1.44
N ARG A 83 14.98 8.46 -1.52
CA ARG A 83 15.33 9.25 -0.33
C ARG A 83 14.32 9.07 0.79
N PRO A 84 14.75 9.11 2.07
CA PRO A 84 13.83 8.86 3.20
C PRO A 84 12.59 9.75 3.23
N ILE A 85 12.71 11.02 2.83
CA ILE A 85 11.56 11.92 2.79
C ILE A 85 10.54 11.53 1.70
N GLN A 86 11.02 11.07 0.53
CA GLN A 86 10.17 10.56 -0.54
C GLN A 86 9.55 9.22 -0.18
N LEU A 87 10.32 8.35 0.51
CA LEU A 87 9.81 7.07 0.99
C LEU A 87 8.60 7.24 1.92
N LYS A 88 8.62 8.24 2.82
CA LYS A 88 7.46 8.55 3.68
C LYS A 88 6.20 8.86 2.88
N ARG A 89 6.32 9.62 1.80
CA ARG A 89 5.18 9.95 0.91
C ARG A 89 4.71 8.70 0.17
N LEU A 90 5.64 8.00 -0.47
CA LEU A 90 5.36 6.78 -1.23
C LEU A 90 4.57 5.77 -0.39
N LEU A 91 5.02 5.47 0.84
CA LEU A 91 4.35 4.49 1.69
C LEU A 91 2.93 4.91 2.07
N ARG A 92 2.69 6.20 2.33
CA ARG A 92 1.33 6.70 2.58
C ARG A 92 0.44 6.60 1.35
N ASP A 93 0.96 6.99 0.18
CA ASP A 93 0.21 7.01 -1.07
C ASP A 93 -0.17 5.59 -1.52
N VAL A 94 0.77 4.65 -1.48
CA VAL A 94 0.50 3.25 -1.88
C VAL A 94 -0.44 2.55 -0.90
N ALA A 95 -0.37 2.87 0.39
CA ALA A 95 -1.33 2.38 1.37
C ALA A 95 -2.73 2.96 1.12
N ALA A 96 -2.83 4.26 0.80
CA ALA A 96 -4.10 4.89 0.46
C ALA A 96 -4.73 4.32 -0.82
N LEU A 97 -3.91 3.88 -1.78
CA LEU A 97 -4.35 3.19 -2.99
C LEU A 97 -4.79 1.73 -2.73
N GLY A 98 -4.47 1.15 -1.58
CA GLY A 98 -4.79 -0.25 -1.27
C GLY A 98 -3.87 -1.27 -1.95
N VAL A 99 -2.62 -0.92 -2.25
CA VAL A 99 -1.58 -1.86 -2.70
C VAL A 99 -1.37 -2.93 -1.63
N CYS A 100 -1.26 -4.22 -1.99
CA CYS A 100 -1.14 -5.27 -0.98
C CYS A 100 0.27 -5.41 -0.40
N GLU A 101 1.32 -5.22 -1.20
CA GLU A 101 2.70 -5.38 -0.74
C GLU A 101 3.63 -4.35 -1.39
N VAL A 102 4.56 -3.83 -0.59
CA VAL A 102 5.66 -2.96 -1.04
C VAL A 102 6.99 -3.65 -0.74
N HIS A 103 7.78 -3.90 -1.78
CA HIS A 103 9.10 -4.49 -1.71
C HIS A 103 10.16 -3.43 -2.02
N LEU A 104 10.84 -2.93 -1.00
CA LEU A 104 11.94 -1.98 -1.18
C LEU A 104 13.23 -2.74 -1.49
N THR A 105 13.95 -2.33 -2.53
CA THR A 105 15.14 -3.05 -2.99
C THR A 105 16.32 -2.13 -3.27
N GLY A 106 17.52 -2.62 -2.97
CA GLY A 106 18.74 -2.01 -3.48
C GLY A 106 18.83 -2.14 -5.00
N THR A 107 19.27 -1.07 -5.66
CA THR A 107 19.56 -1.02 -7.10
C THR A 107 20.99 -0.59 -7.34
N GLU A 108 21.56 -0.89 -8.51
CA GLU A 108 22.97 -0.55 -8.83
C GLU A 108 23.22 0.97 -8.78
N LEU A 109 22.24 1.79 -9.21
CA LEU A 109 22.31 3.26 -9.20
C LEU A 109 21.76 3.88 -7.92
N GLY A 110 21.21 3.06 -7.01
CA GLY A 110 20.64 3.51 -5.76
C GLY A 110 21.68 3.95 -4.75
N GLU A 111 21.35 4.96 -3.95
CA GLU A 111 22.22 5.42 -2.87
C GLU A 111 22.17 4.44 -1.69
N LYS A 112 23.29 3.78 -1.39
CA LYS A 112 23.35 2.73 -0.35
C LYS A 112 22.98 3.23 1.04
N SER A 113 23.24 4.49 1.35
CA SER A 113 22.90 5.11 2.63
C SER A 113 21.38 5.15 2.90
N TYR A 114 20.55 5.15 1.85
CA TYR A 114 19.09 5.17 2.01
C TYR A 114 18.56 3.86 2.61
N MET A 115 19.24 2.73 2.35
CA MET A 115 18.91 1.43 2.93
C MET A 115 19.20 1.36 4.44
N GLN A 116 20.03 2.27 4.96
CA GLN A 116 20.40 2.38 6.38
C GLN A 116 19.58 3.44 7.11
N SER A 117 18.54 3.95 6.48
CA SER A 117 17.69 5.00 7.04
C SER A 117 16.98 4.53 8.30
N THR A 118 16.94 5.37 9.33
CA THR A 118 16.16 5.16 10.55
C THR A 118 14.65 5.01 10.28
N LEU A 119 14.18 5.40 9.09
CA LEU A 119 12.80 5.16 8.65
C LEU A 119 12.47 3.67 8.56
N LEU A 120 13.47 2.82 8.26
CA LEU A 120 13.32 1.37 8.19
C LEU A 120 13.45 0.69 9.56
N GLU A 121 13.91 1.44 10.56
CA GLU A 121 14.05 0.96 11.92
C GLU A 121 12.76 1.16 12.74
N LYS A 122 12.59 0.33 13.79
CA LYS A 122 11.58 0.52 14.86
C LYS A 122 10.14 0.74 14.37
N GLY A 123 9.74 0.16 13.25
CA GLY A 123 8.36 0.24 12.79
C GLY A 123 7.96 1.58 12.15
N ASN A 124 8.89 2.51 11.91
CA ASN A 124 8.56 3.81 11.30
C ASN A 124 7.95 3.69 9.89
N ALA A 125 8.44 2.73 9.08
CA ALA A 125 7.85 2.47 7.75
C ALA A 125 6.42 1.93 7.88
N TYR A 126 6.17 1.02 8.83
CA TYR A 126 4.83 0.54 9.14
C TYR A 126 3.89 1.68 9.56
N LYS A 127 4.37 2.62 10.38
CA LYS A 127 3.59 3.80 10.76
C LYS A 127 3.16 4.63 9.54
N MET A 128 4.00 4.76 8.51
CA MET A 128 3.62 5.49 7.29
C MET A 128 2.53 4.75 6.49
N LEU A 129 2.61 3.42 6.40
CA LEU A 129 1.55 2.61 5.80
C LEU A 129 0.26 2.71 6.61
N PHE A 130 0.35 2.63 7.94
CA PHE A 130 -0.78 2.81 8.85
C PHE A 130 -1.46 4.18 8.64
N ASP A 131 -0.68 5.28 8.62
CA ASP A 131 -1.19 6.63 8.41
C ASP A 131 -1.94 6.75 7.06
N GLY A 132 -1.39 6.16 5.99
CA GLY A 132 -2.03 6.13 4.67
C GLY A 132 -3.33 5.33 4.66
N THR A 133 -3.33 4.17 5.30
CA THR A 133 -4.52 3.31 5.46
C THR A 133 -5.63 4.04 6.22
N VAL A 134 -5.31 4.66 7.35
CA VAL A 134 -6.23 5.47 8.15
C VAL A 134 -6.80 6.63 7.35
N GLN A 135 -5.96 7.33 6.58
CA GLN A 135 -6.39 8.43 5.73
C GLN A 135 -7.36 7.98 4.63
N ALA A 136 -7.16 6.78 4.06
CA ALA A 136 -8.04 6.20 3.05
C ALA A 136 -9.32 5.57 3.62
N GLY A 137 -9.47 5.52 4.94
CA GLY A 137 -10.60 4.86 5.60
C GLY A 137 -10.56 3.33 5.44
N GLY A 138 -9.36 2.76 5.32
CA GLY A 138 -9.14 1.32 5.27
C GLY A 138 -8.82 0.73 6.65
N THR A 139 -8.88 -0.59 6.77
CA THR A 139 -8.49 -1.32 7.99
C THR A 139 -7.30 -2.25 7.74
N LYS A 140 -7.04 -2.63 6.50
CA LYS A 140 -5.97 -3.55 6.09
C LYS A 140 -4.73 -2.76 5.68
N ILE A 141 -3.60 -3.07 6.29
CA ILE A 141 -2.32 -2.37 6.09
C ILE A 141 -1.47 -3.18 5.13
N PRO A 142 -0.88 -2.56 4.08
CA PRO A 142 0.03 -3.24 3.16
C PRO A 142 1.22 -3.90 3.86
N GLY A 143 1.65 -5.06 3.33
CA GLY A 143 2.93 -5.65 3.73
C GLY A 143 4.12 -4.82 3.23
N ILE A 144 5.20 -4.74 4.03
CA ILE A 144 6.46 -4.12 3.62
C ILE A 144 7.62 -5.09 3.79
N PHE A 145 8.44 -5.21 2.74
CA PHE A 145 9.55 -6.15 2.66
C PHE A 145 10.82 -5.43 2.18
N LEU A 146 11.96 -5.80 2.76
CA LEU A 146 13.24 -5.19 2.47
C LEU A 146 14.19 -6.19 1.83
N HIS A 147 14.79 -5.82 0.71
CA HIS A 147 15.71 -6.66 -0.04
C HIS A 147 17.02 -5.93 -0.31
N LYS A 148 18.16 -6.61 -0.13
CA LYS A 148 19.48 -6.01 -0.36
C LYS A 148 19.76 -5.78 -1.85
N THR A 149 19.19 -6.62 -2.73
CA THR A 149 19.41 -6.57 -4.17
C THR A 149 18.13 -6.81 -4.95
N LEU A 150 18.06 -6.29 -6.18
CA LEU A 150 16.96 -6.51 -7.10
C LEU A 150 16.74 -8.00 -7.37
N SER A 151 17.79 -8.79 -7.51
CA SER A 151 17.68 -10.23 -7.73
C SER A 151 17.00 -10.96 -6.58
N GLN A 152 17.38 -10.65 -5.32
CA GLN A 152 16.69 -11.19 -4.14
C GLN A 152 15.22 -10.79 -4.09
N CYS A 153 14.93 -9.53 -4.43
CA CYS A 153 13.57 -9.02 -4.46
C CYS A 153 12.70 -9.75 -5.49
N VAL A 154 13.17 -9.86 -6.73
CA VAL A 154 12.45 -10.55 -7.81
C VAL A 154 12.24 -12.03 -7.46
N SER A 155 13.25 -12.70 -6.93
CA SER A 155 13.11 -14.10 -6.47
C SER A 155 12.05 -14.26 -5.38
N ALA A 156 12.01 -13.34 -4.41
CA ALA A 156 11.01 -13.36 -3.34
C ALA A 156 9.59 -13.11 -3.85
N VAL A 157 9.41 -12.17 -4.78
CA VAL A 157 8.09 -11.78 -5.29
C VAL A 157 7.55 -12.80 -6.31
N CYS A 158 8.42 -13.34 -7.16
CA CYS A 158 8.06 -14.25 -8.24
C CYS A 158 8.18 -15.72 -7.83
N GLY A 159 9.08 -16.07 -6.89
CA GLY A 159 9.45 -17.44 -6.50
C GLY A 159 8.66 -18.03 -5.33
N SER A 160 7.93 -17.28 -4.53
CA SER A 160 7.25 -17.81 -3.35
C SER A 160 5.77 -18.09 -3.58
N ARG A 161 5.42 -19.37 -3.76
CA ARG A 161 4.25 -19.91 -3.08
C ARG A 161 4.60 -19.99 -1.59
N GLN A 162 4.44 -18.94 -0.81
CA GLN A 162 4.36 -19.06 0.65
C GLN A 162 2.88 -19.07 1.03
N GLU A 163 2.44 -20.26 1.38
CA GLU A 163 1.30 -20.54 2.22
C GLU A 163 1.49 -19.78 3.53
N ASN A 164 0.71 -18.73 3.72
CA ASN A 164 0.30 -18.06 4.95
C ASN A 164 0.27 -16.55 4.77
N GLN A 165 -0.82 -16.06 4.22
CA GLN A 165 -1.55 -14.86 4.64
C GLN A 165 -2.53 -14.46 3.53
N ALA A 166 -3.81 -14.39 3.90
CA ALA A 166 -4.97 -14.04 3.07
C ALA A 166 -5.07 -14.85 1.77
N ASP A 167 -6.09 -15.66 1.73
CA ASP A 167 -6.44 -16.63 0.68
C ASP A 167 -6.69 -15.95 -0.69
N PHE A 168 -5.60 -15.53 -1.34
CA PHE A 168 -5.60 -15.20 -2.76
C PHE A 168 -5.24 -16.46 -3.52
N SER A 169 -6.18 -17.41 -3.60
CA SER A 169 -6.11 -18.56 -4.49
C SER A 169 -6.16 -18.06 -5.94
N ALA A 170 -5.03 -17.56 -6.44
CA ALA A 170 -4.92 -17.21 -7.85
C ALA A 170 -4.91 -18.49 -8.69
N PRO A 171 -5.73 -18.57 -9.76
CA PRO A 171 -5.66 -19.66 -10.72
C PRO A 171 -4.27 -19.75 -11.36
N ALA A 172 -3.94 -20.88 -11.93
CA ALA A 172 -2.62 -21.28 -12.45
C ALA A 172 -1.95 -20.38 -13.52
N ALA A 173 -2.53 -19.25 -13.88
CA ALA A 173 -1.94 -18.26 -14.76
C ALA A 173 -1.00 -17.34 -13.95
N GLY A 174 0.28 -17.28 -14.30
CA GLY A 174 1.30 -16.47 -13.60
C GLY A 174 0.94 -14.99 -13.49
N LYS A 175 1.51 -14.28 -12.48
CA LYS A 175 1.35 -12.84 -12.25
C LYS A 175 1.76 -12.02 -13.49
N ILE A 176 1.19 -10.84 -13.63
CA ILE A 176 1.55 -9.88 -14.67
C ILE A 176 2.71 -9.05 -14.15
N LEU A 177 3.87 -9.13 -14.82
CA LEU A 177 5.11 -8.51 -14.39
C LEU A 177 5.43 -7.30 -15.27
N LEU A 178 5.47 -6.10 -14.69
CA LEU A 178 5.69 -4.82 -15.37
C LEU A 178 6.85 -4.08 -14.71
N ALA A 179 7.80 -3.58 -15.49
CA ALA A 179 8.88 -2.74 -15.00
C ALA A 179 8.80 -1.37 -15.69
N LEU A 180 8.69 -0.31 -14.88
CA LEU A 180 8.63 1.04 -15.41
C LEU A 180 10.01 1.51 -15.82
N ASP A 181 10.13 1.91 -17.06
CA ASP A 181 11.37 2.40 -17.65
C ASP A 181 11.09 3.53 -18.63
N ASN A 182 11.95 4.54 -18.64
CA ASN A 182 11.89 5.68 -19.55
C ASN A 182 13.03 5.71 -20.57
N VAL A 183 13.89 4.68 -20.59
CA VAL A 183 15.07 4.61 -21.45
C VAL A 183 14.85 3.61 -22.58
N ARG A 184 14.40 2.38 -22.28
CA ARG A 184 14.19 1.32 -23.26
C ARG A 184 12.79 0.65 -23.11
N PRO A 185 11.69 1.40 -22.98
CA PRO A 185 10.37 0.79 -22.87
C PRO A 185 10.03 0.11 -24.19
N SER A 186 9.42 -1.07 -24.12
CA SER A 186 8.91 -1.79 -25.30
C SER A 186 7.48 -1.39 -25.69
N GLN A 187 6.73 -0.77 -24.74
CA GLN A 187 5.33 -0.38 -24.88
C GLN A 187 4.92 0.61 -23.82
N SER A 188 3.73 1.19 -23.91
CA SER A 188 3.14 1.96 -22.82
C SER A 188 2.60 1.03 -21.71
N LEU A 189 2.47 1.55 -20.48
CA LEU A 189 1.85 0.83 -19.37
C LEU A 189 0.39 0.46 -19.71
N GLY A 190 -0.36 1.37 -20.33
CA GLY A 190 -1.74 1.11 -20.75
C GLY A 190 -1.83 -0.03 -21.77
N ASP A 191 -0.97 -0.05 -22.81
CA ASP A 191 -0.95 -1.13 -23.79
C ASP A 191 -0.59 -2.48 -23.18
N ALA A 192 0.35 -2.49 -22.23
CA ALA A 192 0.73 -3.70 -21.52
C ALA A 192 -0.43 -4.28 -20.73
N LEU A 193 -1.18 -3.44 -19.99
CA LEU A 193 -2.32 -3.83 -19.18
C LEU A 193 -3.52 -4.24 -20.04
N GLY A 194 -3.78 -3.53 -21.15
CA GLY A 194 -4.89 -3.79 -22.06
C GLY A 194 -4.92 -5.21 -22.62
N ARG A 195 -3.77 -5.88 -22.71
CA ARG A 195 -3.67 -7.29 -23.13
C ARG A 195 -4.28 -8.28 -22.14
N PHE A 196 -4.51 -7.84 -20.90
CA PHE A 196 -5.00 -8.67 -19.80
C PHE A 196 -6.38 -8.25 -19.31
N HIS A 197 -7.14 -7.50 -20.12
CA HIS A 197 -8.49 -7.05 -19.79
C HIS A 197 -9.33 -8.18 -19.16
N GLY A 198 -9.96 -7.89 -18.01
CA GLY A 198 -10.78 -8.84 -17.27
C GLY A 198 -10.03 -9.85 -16.40
N ASN A 199 -8.68 -9.92 -16.49
CA ASN A 199 -7.86 -10.90 -15.74
C ASN A 199 -6.88 -10.26 -14.73
N LEU A 200 -6.85 -8.93 -14.63
CA LEU A 200 -5.86 -8.23 -13.78
C LEU A 200 -6.05 -8.52 -12.30
N LEU A 201 -7.30 -8.53 -11.82
CA LEU A 201 -7.60 -8.84 -10.42
C LEU A 201 -7.29 -10.30 -10.08
N SER A 202 -7.67 -11.25 -10.95
CA SER A 202 -7.48 -12.67 -10.67
C SER A 202 -6.02 -13.11 -10.75
N ARG A 203 -5.22 -12.49 -11.63
CA ARG A 203 -3.79 -12.80 -11.79
C ARG A 203 -2.89 -12.04 -10.82
N GLY A 204 -3.30 -10.83 -10.47
CA GLY A 204 -2.45 -9.87 -9.75
C GLY A 204 -1.32 -9.29 -10.62
N VAL A 205 -0.86 -8.12 -10.23
CA VAL A 205 0.17 -7.37 -10.93
C VAL A 205 1.36 -7.11 -10.02
N VAL A 206 2.56 -7.24 -10.56
CA VAL A 206 3.81 -6.79 -9.95
C VAL A 206 4.35 -5.63 -10.77
N ALA A 207 4.46 -4.45 -10.19
CA ALA A 207 5.01 -3.25 -10.81
C ALA A 207 6.38 -2.91 -10.20
N ALA A 208 7.43 -2.92 -11.01
CA ALA A 208 8.78 -2.55 -10.58
C ALA A 208 9.10 -1.11 -10.99
N ILE A 209 9.53 -0.29 -10.04
CA ILE A 209 9.90 1.12 -10.18
C ILE A 209 11.35 1.29 -9.75
N GLY A 210 12.19 1.88 -10.58
CA GLY A 210 13.60 2.11 -10.31
C GLY A 210 13.84 3.13 -9.19
N SER A 211 15.10 3.22 -8.75
CA SER A 211 15.54 4.31 -7.88
C SER A 211 15.47 5.66 -8.60
N GLU A 212 15.87 6.74 -7.94
CA GLU A 212 15.84 8.10 -8.52
C GLU A 212 16.64 8.22 -9.84
N ARG A 213 17.63 7.35 -10.06
CA ARG A 213 18.43 7.27 -11.28
C ARG A 213 17.96 6.19 -12.27
N GLY A 214 16.80 5.57 -12.00
CA GLY A 214 16.25 4.49 -12.81
C GLY A 214 17.02 3.18 -12.68
N TRP A 215 16.96 2.37 -13.73
CA TRP A 215 17.62 1.08 -13.84
C TRP A 215 18.91 1.17 -14.65
N THR A 216 19.93 0.36 -14.35
CA THR A 216 21.05 0.12 -15.26
C THR A 216 20.62 -0.77 -16.43
N ASP A 217 21.44 -0.84 -17.49
CA ASP A 217 21.17 -1.76 -18.61
C ASP A 217 21.14 -3.22 -18.14
N LYS A 218 22.01 -3.59 -17.20
CA LYS A 218 22.03 -4.92 -16.60
C LYS A 218 20.75 -5.23 -15.82
N GLU A 219 20.23 -4.25 -15.07
CA GLU A 219 18.99 -4.42 -14.33
C GLU A 219 17.78 -4.51 -15.28
N ARG A 220 17.77 -3.75 -16.38
CA ARG A 220 16.74 -3.87 -17.44
C ARG A 220 16.76 -5.25 -18.08
N ASP A 221 17.94 -5.73 -18.44
CA ASP A 221 18.12 -7.05 -19.06
C ASP A 221 17.70 -8.16 -18.08
N PHE A 222 18.08 -8.04 -16.82
CA PHE A 222 17.66 -8.98 -15.76
C PHE A 222 16.15 -9.00 -15.57
N LEU A 223 15.50 -7.82 -15.50
CA LEU A 223 14.03 -7.73 -15.38
C LEU A 223 13.34 -8.35 -16.60
N ALA A 224 13.80 -8.04 -17.83
CA ALA A 224 13.26 -8.62 -19.04
C ALA A 224 13.41 -10.15 -19.08
N GLN A 225 14.58 -10.68 -18.71
CA GLN A 225 14.84 -12.14 -18.60
C GLN A 225 13.98 -12.80 -17.50
N SER A 226 13.63 -12.04 -16.46
CA SER A 226 12.72 -12.49 -15.40
C SER A 226 11.24 -12.40 -15.78
N GLY A 227 10.91 -12.01 -17.03
CA GLY A 227 9.55 -11.94 -17.55
C GLY A 227 8.85 -10.60 -17.35
N PHE A 228 9.53 -9.55 -16.88
CA PHE A 228 8.96 -8.21 -16.78
C PHE A 228 8.90 -7.55 -18.16
N ALA A 229 7.73 -7.00 -18.50
CA ALA A 229 7.61 -6.10 -19.64
C ALA A 229 8.10 -4.70 -19.25
N LEU A 230 9.06 -4.15 -20.00
CA LEU A 230 9.53 -2.77 -19.79
C LEU A 230 8.50 -1.80 -20.37
N CYS A 231 7.91 -0.95 -19.54
CA CYS A 231 6.80 -0.09 -19.89
C CYS A 231 7.08 1.39 -19.59
N SER A 232 6.61 2.28 -20.46
CA SER A 232 6.63 3.72 -20.20
C SER A 232 5.28 4.22 -19.68
N MET A 233 5.32 5.33 -18.93
CA MET A 233 4.15 6.12 -18.54
C MET A 233 4.13 7.49 -19.22
N GLY A 234 4.62 7.54 -20.48
CA GLY A 234 4.71 8.76 -21.28
C GLY A 234 6.12 9.36 -21.28
N CYS A 235 6.27 10.52 -21.92
CA CYS A 235 7.58 11.14 -22.21
C CYS A 235 8.16 11.98 -21.06
N ARG A 236 7.43 12.17 -19.96
CA ARG A 236 7.89 12.99 -18.82
C ARG A 236 8.51 12.12 -17.74
N ILE A 237 9.72 12.53 -17.28
CA ILE A 237 10.39 11.86 -16.18
C ILE A 237 9.69 12.25 -14.87
N MET A 238 9.30 11.24 -14.09
CA MET A 238 8.71 11.40 -12.78
C MET A 238 9.69 10.98 -11.68
N ARG A 239 9.55 11.56 -10.50
CA ARG A 239 10.23 11.08 -9.30
C ARG A 239 9.72 9.70 -8.92
N THR A 240 10.52 8.89 -8.23
CA THR A 240 10.18 7.51 -7.86
C THR A 240 8.84 7.40 -7.12
N GLU A 241 8.60 8.27 -6.12
CA GLU A 241 7.33 8.29 -5.37
C GLU A 241 6.14 8.65 -6.26
N THR A 242 6.32 9.62 -7.17
CA THR A 242 5.27 10.00 -8.13
C THR A 242 5.02 8.89 -9.12
N ALA A 243 6.07 8.26 -9.64
CA ALA A 243 5.95 7.15 -10.57
C ALA A 243 5.21 5.96 -9.95
N ALA A 244 5.49 5.64 -8.68
CA ALA A 244 4.80 4.57 -7.96
C ALA A 244 3.30 4.88 -7.79
N THR A 245 2.95 6.10 -7.36
CA THR A 245 1.56 6.53 -7.18
C THR A 245 0.79 6.52 -8.50
N VAL A 246 1.38 7.08 -9.57
CA VAL A 246 0.75 7.12 -10.91
C VAL A 246 0.60 5.73 -11.50
N ALA A 247 1.64 4.88 -11.41
CA ALA A 247 1.55 3.49 -11.86
C ALA A 247 0.46 2.72 -11.12
N GLY A 248 0.41 2.88 -9.78
CA GLY A 248 -0.62 2.28 -8.96
C GLY A 248 -2.01 2.69 -9.39
N ALA A 249 -2.24 3.98 -9.60
CA ALA A 249 -3.54 4.50 -10.04
C ALA A 249 -3.94 3.95 -11.42
N ILE A 250 -3.02 3.92 -12.40
CA ILE A 250 -3.28 3.37 -13.73
C ILE A 250 -3.63 1.87 -13.63
N ILE A 251 -2.84 1.09 -12.90
CA ILE A 251 -3.06 -0.35 -12.75
C ILE A 251 -4.40 -0.63 -12.06
N LEU A 252 -4.73 0.09 -10.99
CA LEU A 252 -5.98 -0.09 -10.27
C LEU A 252 -7.20 0.35 -11.09
N ASN A 253 -7.06 1.40 -11.92
CA ASN A 253 -8.09 1.79 -12.87
C ASN A 253 -8.36 0.69 -13.89
N GLU A 254 -7.32 0.09 -14.47
CA GLU A 254 -7.44 -1.02 -15.42
C GLU A 254 -7.95 -2.32 -14.74
N MET A 255 -7.72 -2.49 -13.44
CA MET A 255 -8.36 -3.53 -12.62
C MET A 255 -9.87 -3.27 -12.42
N GLY A 256 -10.38 -2.09 -12.75
CA GLY A 256 -11.77 -1.71 -12.58
C GLY A 256 -12.17 -1.36 -11.14
N VAL A 257 -11.18 -1.13 -10.26
CA VAL A 257 -11.43 -0.88 -8.82
C VAL A 257 -11.43 0.59 -8.43
N MET A 258 -11.16 1.50 -9.38
CA MET A 258 -11.23 2.95 -9.15
C MET A 258 -12.52 3.59 -9.67
N GLY A 259 -13.45 2.81 -10.19
CA GLY A 259 -14.79 3.26 -10.56
C GLY A 259 -15.69 3.50 -9.36
N ASN A 260 -16.76 4.24 -9.54
CA ASN A 260 -17.81 4.36 -8.53
C ASN A 260 -18.44 2.99 -8.30
N ASP A 261 -18.34 2.51 -7.08
CA ASP A 261 -19.00 1.27 -6.65
C ASP A 261 -20.51 1.57 -6.45
N GLU A 262 -21.27 1.47 -7.54
CA GLU A 262 -22.75 1.58 -7.47
C GLU A 262 -23.41 0.43 -6.67
N ARG A 263 -22.62 -0.46 -6.09
CA ARG A 263 -23.08 -1.65 -5.36
C ARG A 263 -23.15 -1.48 -3.84
N GLN A 264 -23.03 -0.26 -3.33
CA GLN A 264 -23.20 0.04 -1.89
C GLN A 264 -24.46 0.90 -1.65
N ASN A 265 -25.60 0.50 -2.20
CA ASN A 265 -26.92 0.95 -1.76
C ASN A 265 -27.78 -0.24 -1.37
#